data_7331d2529a4adb75346caf1308560dbb
#
_entry.id   7331d2529a4adb75346caf1308560dbb
#
_cell.length_a   1.000
_cell.length_b   1.000
_cell.length_c   1.000
_cell.angle_alpha   90.00
_cell.angle_beta   90.00
_cell.angle_gamma   90.00
#
_symmetry.space_group_name_H-M   'P 1'
#
loop_
_entity.id
_entity.type
_entity.pdbx_description
1 polymer ?
#
loop_
_entity_poly.entity_id
_entity_poly.type
_entity_poly.pdbx_seq_one_letter_code
_entity_poly.pdbx_strand_id
1 'polypeptide(L)'
;MKRLFVTNLYIQVLKNKFIIQILDNSESRETFLPAKNFTTKRLLVGNFSAAQDCLSKAITRLVPKKLITRKKAAVVMHPLEMYEGGLSEVEERILNELAFSSGAIKVALHIGETLTAEAARHKINDLKFPILMHKCGH
;
A
#
# COMPACT_ATOMS: atom_id res chain seq x y z
N MET A 1 23.83 -7.97 -13.67
CA MET A 1 23.22 -7.52 -12.72
C MET A 1 21.85 -7.78 -12.70
N LYS A 2 21.38 -8.08 -11.63
CA LYS A 2 20.13 -8.34 -11.53
C LYS A 2 19.36 -7.25 -11.13
N ARG A 3 18.37 -6.97 -11.72
CA ARG A 3 17.59 -5.89 -11.38
C ARG A 3 16.23 -6.35 -11.02
N LEU A 4 15.73 -5.93 -9.92
CA LEU A 4 14.38 -6.22 -9.57
C LEU A 4 13.47 -5.23 -10.23
N PHE A 5 12.44 -5.70 -10.87
CA PHE A 5 11.48 -4.81 -11.48
C PHE A 5 10.37 -4.59 -10.48
N VAL A 6 10.48 -3.51 -9.74
CA VAL A 6 9.51 -3.17 -8.70
C VAL A 6 8.78 -1.92 -9.09
N THR A 7 7.47 -1.95 -9.03
CA THR A 7 6.66 -0.79 -9.33
C THR A 7 6.34 -0.10 -8.01
N ASN A 8 6.57 1.20 -7.98
CA ASN A 8 6.32 1.97 -6.76
C ASN A 8 4.94 2.59 -6.82
N LEU A 9 4.16 2.39 -5.78
CA LEU A 9 2.78 2.87 -5.74
C LEU A 9 2.53 3.68 -4.49
N TYR A 10 1.73 4.72 -4.64
CA TYR A 10 1.26 5.52 -3.52
C TYR A 10 -0.23 5.23 -3.42
N ILE A 11 -0.65 4.58 -2.34
CA ILE A 11 -2.02 4.13 -2.16
C ILE A 11 -2.68 4.91 -1.05
N GLN A 12 -3.68 5.69 -1.41
CA GLN A 12 -4.48 6.42 -0.42
C GLN A 12 -5.70 5.58 -0.12
N VAL A 13 -5.96 5.38 1.17
CA VAL A 13 -7.08 4.56 1.61
C VAL A 13 -8.16 5.46 2.15
N LEU A 14 -9.33 5.40 1.54
CA LEU A 14 -10.46 6.18 1.96
C LEU A 14 -11.60 5.22 2.28
N LYS A 15 -12.72 5.76 2.72
CA LYS A 15 -13.86 4.90 3.01
C LYS A 15 -14.30 4.23 1.73
N ASN A 16 -14.22 2.92 1.72
CA ASN A 16 -14.65 2.09 0.61
C ASN A 16 -14.03 2.46 -0.73
N LYS A 17 -12.76 2.88 -0.71
CA LYS A 17 -12.06 3.06 -1.98
C LYS A 17 -10.57 3.25 -1.79
N PHE A 18 -9.84 2.97 -2.84
CA PHE A 18 -8.41 3.22 -2.89
C PHE A 18 -8.14 4.16 -4.06
N ILE A 19 -7.25 5.11 -3.84
CA ILE A 19 -6.76 5.96 -4.92
C ILE A 19 -5.29 5.65 -5.05
N ILE A 20 -4.86 5.20 -6.21
CA ILE A 20 -3.50 4.71 -6.40
C ILE A 20 -2.80 5.48 -7.50
N GLN A 21 -1.59 5.90 -7.21
CA GLN A 21 -0.77 6.58 -8.17
C GLN A 21 0.50 5.76 -8.40
N ILE A 22 0.83 5.53 -9.67
CA ILE A 22 2.07 4.86 -10.00
C ILE A 22 3.15 5.92 -9.96
N LEU A 23 4.17 5.70 -9.17
CA LEU A 23 5.17 6.72 -8.94
C LEU A 23 6.30 6.74 -9.96
N ASP A 24 6.39 5.71 -10.77
CA ASP A 24 7.53 5.58 -11.66
C ASP A 24 7.44 6.33 -12.95
N ASN A 25 6.33 6.32 -13.61
CA ASN A 25 6.20 6.91 -14.90
C ASN A 25 5.09 7.87 -15.09
N SER A 26 4.13 7.87 -14.28
CA SER A 26 2.94 8.63 -14.52
C SER A 26 2.56 9.41 -13.30
N GLU A 27 1.89 10.50 -13.50
CA GLU A 27 1.42 11.23 -12.35
C GLU A 27 -0.07 11.07 -12.21
N SER A 28 -0.67 10.21 -13.01
CA SER A 28 -2.10 10.07 -12.92
C SER A 28 -2.46 9.15 -11.75
N ARG A 29 -3.62 9.40 -11.22
CA ARG A 29 -4.14 8.61 -10.12
C ARG A 29 -5.37 7.90 -10.60
N GLU A 30 -5.60 6.73 -10.08
CA GLU A 30 -6.75 5.97 -10.47
C GLU A 30 -7.49 5.52 -9.22
N THR A 31 -8.82 5.58 -9.26
CA THR A 31 -9.66 5.22 -8.13
C THR A 31 -10.19 3.81 -8.34
N PHE A 32 -10.12 3.01 -7.29
CA PHE A 32 -10.61 1.63 -7.33
C PHE A 32 -11.69 1.44 -6.28
N LEU A 33 -12.83 0.91 -6.69
CA LEU A 33 -13.94 0.68 -5.80
C LEU A 33 -14.11 -0.81 -5.56
N PRO A 34 -14.45 -1.22 -4.36
CA PRO A 34 -14.57 -2.65 -4.06
C PRO A 34 -15.93 -3.17 -4.53
N ALA A 35 -15.99 -4.48 -4.75
CA ALA A 35 -17.26 -5.11 -5.06
C ALA A 35 -18.15 -5.10 -3.83
N LYS A 36 -17.54 -5.21 -2.64
CA LYS A 36 -18.28 -5.12 -1.40
C LYS A 36 -17.60 -4.11 -0.52
N ASN A 37 -18.36 -3.36 0.23
CA ASN A 37 -17.80 -2.32 1.09
C ASN A 37 -16.86 -2.92 2.12
N PHE A 38 -15.72 -2.28 2.31
CA PHE A 38 -14.77 -2.78 3.29
C PHE A 38 -14.69 -1.89 4.55
N THR A 39 -15.22 -0.68 4.50
CA THR A 39 -15.16 0.20 5.65
C THR A 39 -16.34 -0.08 6.57
N THR A 40 -16.09 -0.15 7.88
CA THR A 40 -17.14 -0.36 8.85
C THR A 40 -17.25 0.90 9.69
N LYS A 41 -18.17 0.91 10.64
CA LYS A 41 -18.34 2.07 11.49
C LYS A 41 -17.09 2.37 12.30
N ARG A 42 -16.37 1.36 12.68
CA ARG A 42 -15.22 1.54 13.55
C ARG A 42 -13.87 1.57 12.84
N LEU A 43 -13.76 0.89 11.73
CA LEU A 43 -12.47 0.73 11.10
C LEU A 43 -12.53 1.11 9.63
N LEU A 44 -11.51 1.79 9.17
CA LEU A 44 -11.42 2.14 7.77
C LEU A 44 -11.38 0.85 6.94
N VAL A 45 -10.62 -0.15 7.40
CA VAL A 45 -10.63 -1.46 6.77
C VAL A 45 -11.16 -2.44 7.80
N GLY A 46 -12.47 -2.59 7.83
CA GLY A 46 -13.11 -3.49 8.76
C GLY A 46 -13.41 -4.84 8.15
N ASN A 47 -13.68 -4.88 6.85
CA ASN A 47 -13.89 -6.13 6.14
C ASN A 47 -12.65 -6.39 5.31
N PHE A 48 -11.74 -7.14 5.88
CA PHE A 48 -10.42 -7.33 5.29
C PHE A 48 -10.49 -8.00 3.92
N SER A 49 -11.29 -9.04 3.79
CA SER A 49 -11.32 -9.77 2.53
C SER A 49 -11.87 -8.93 1.39
N ALA A 50 -12.83 -8.05 1.69
CA ALA A 50 -13.36 -7.17 0.65
C ALA A 50 -12.31 -6.17 0.20
N ALA A 51 -11.52 -5.64 1.14
CA ALA A 51 -10.45 -4.71 0.80
C ALA A 51 -9.35 -5.42 0.05
N GLN A 52 -9.01 -6.64 0.48
CA GLN A 52 -7.95 -7.40 -0.15
C GLN A 52 -8.31 -7.75 -1.59
N ASP A 53 -9.56 -8.12 -1.83
CA ASP A 53 -10.00 -8.43 -3.18
C ASP A 53 -9.85 -7.20 -4.07
N CYS A 54 -10.24 -6.05 -3.57
CA CYS A 54 -10.17 -4.82 -4.34
C CYS A 54 -8.71 -4.43 -4.60
N LEU A 55 -7.90 -4.43 -3.56
CA LEU A 55 -6.52 -3.97 -3.70
C LEU A 55 -5.67 -4.94 -4.52
N SER A 56 -5.88 -6.23 -4.36
CA SER A 56 -5.09 -7.18 -5.11
C SER A 56 -5.42 -7.10 -6.60
N LYS A 57 -6.68 -6.87 -6.94
CA LYS A 57 -7.05 -6.70 -8.34
C LYS A 57 -6.46 -5.41 -8.89
N ALA A 58 -6.45 -4.36 -8.08
CA ALA A 58 -5.90 -3.08 -8.51
C ALA A 58 -4.40 -3.20 -8.77
N ILE A 59 -3.68 -3.83 -7.87
CA ILE A 59 -2.24 -3.98 -8.02
C ILE A 59 -1.94 -4.88 -9.23
N THR A 60 -2.71 -5.92 -9.39
CA THR A 60 -2.53 -6.81 -10.54
C THR A 60 -2.69 -6.05 -11.85
N ARG A 61 -3.64 -5.13 -11.88
CA ARG A 61 -3.86 -4.37 -13.08
C ARG A 61 -2.77 -3.34 -13.33
N LEU A 62 -2.29 -2.70 -12.27
CA LEU A 62 -1.34 -1.61 -12.41
C LEU A 62 0.12 -2.04 -12.56
N VAL A 63 0.47 -3.17 -12.01
CA VAL A 63 1.86 -3.61 -12.04
C VAL A 63 2.10 -4.42 -13.30
N PRO A 64 3.04 -3.99 -14.15
CA PRO A 64 3.27 -4.70 -15.39
C PRO A 64 3.74 -6.11 -15.17
N LYS A 65 3.25 -7.01 -15.97
CA LYS A 65 3.65 -8.38 -15.88
C LYS A 65 4.82 -8.62 -16.78
N LYS A 66 5.90 -9.13 -16.23
CA LYS A 66 7.06 -9.47 -17.03
C LYS A 66 7.04 -10.97 -17.29
N LEU A 67 7.69 -11.35 -18.35
CA LEU A 67 7.67 -12.74 -18.74
C LEU A 67 8.15 -13.70 -17.71
N ILE A 68 9.21 -13.42 -17.09
CA ILE A 68 9.75 -14.33 -16.12
C ILE A 68 9.82 -13.85 -14.73
N THR A 69 9.37 -12.67 -14.43
CA THR A 69 9.44 -12.19 -13.06
C THR A 69 8.06 -12.05 -12.51
N ARG A 70 7.96 -12.22 -11.22
CA ARG A 70 6.70 -11.99 -10.57
C ARG A 70 6.43 -10.52 -10.49
N LYS A 71 5.17 -10.19 -10.39
CA LYS A 71 4.79 -8.80 -10.20
C LYS A 71 5.18 -8.42 -8.80
N LYS A 72 5.84 -7.28 -8.66
CA LYS A 72 6.26 -6.79 -7.37
C LYS A 72 5.95 -5.33 -7.24
N ALA A 73 5.49 -4.93 -6.06
CA ALA A 73 5.17 -3.55 -5.80
C ALA A 73 5.75 -3.13 -4.46
N ALA A 74 6.22 -1.89 -4.42
CA ALA A 74 6.60 -1.25 -3.18
C ALA A 74 5.60 -0.13 -2.98
N VAL A 75 4.95 -0.08 -1.84
CA VAL A 75 3.83 0.83 -1.67
C VAL A 75 3.95 1.71 -0.45
N VAL A 76 3.35 2.90 -0.57
CA VAL A 76 3.10 3.74 0.59
C VAL A 76 1.61 3.62 0.84
N MET A 77 1.22 3.19 2.03
CA MET A 77 -0.18 3.09 2.43
C MET A 77 -0.50 4.32 3.26
N HIS A 78 -1.46 5.11 2.81
CA HIS A 78 -1.79 6.38 3.45
C HIS A 78 -3.27 6.45 3.74
N PRO A 79 -3.71 6.12 4.97
CA PRO A 79 -5.12 6.25 5.30
C PRO A 79 -5.46 7.73 5.43
N LEU A 80 -6.53 8.13 4.77
CA LEU A 80 -6.96 9.52 4.78
C LEU A 80 -8.19 9.79 5.63
N GLU A 81 -8.78 8.75 6.17
CA GLU A 81 -9.98 8.91 6.99
C GLU A 81 -9.91 8.02 8.20
N MET A 82 -10.68 8.36 9.20
CA MET A 82 -10.83 7.51 10.40
C MET A 82 -9.51 7.22 11.11
N TYR A 83 -8.66 8.24 11.20
CA TYR A 83 -7.41 8.04 11.91
C TYR A 83 -7.21 9.08 13.02
N GLU A 84 -8.29 9.66 13.51
CA GLU A 84 -8.22 10.64 14.57
C GLU A 84 -7.48 10.06 15.77
N GLY A 85 -6.52 10.79 16.25
CA GLY A 85 -5.72 10.32 17.36
C GLY A 85 -4.62 9.36 16.94
N GLY A 86 -4.44 9.16 15.64
CA GLY A 86 -3.43 8.26 15.14
C GLY A 86 -3.98 6.86 14.95
N LEU A 87 -3.17 5.96 14.47
CA LEU A 87 -3.58 4.59 14.28
C LEU A 87 -3.13 3.73 15.45
N SER A 88 -3.97 2.78 15.82
CA SER A 88 -3.57 1.82 16.83
C SER A 88 -2.64 0.79 16.17
N GLU A 89 -1.98 -0.01 16.98
CA GLU A 89 -1.14 -1.08 16.46
C GLU A 89 -1.93 -2.04 15.60
N VAL A 90 -3.16 -2.32 15.97
CA VAL A 90 -4.00 -3.22 15.20
C VAL A 90 -4.30 -2.64 13.84
N GLU A 91 -4.61 -1.35 13.80
CA GLU A 91 -4.91 -0.71 12.52
C GLU A 91 -3.69 -0.66 11.63
N GLU A 92 -2.52 -0.41 12.20
CA GLU A 92 -1.29 -0.41 11.41
C GLU A 92 -1.05 -1.80 10.84
N ARG A 93 -1.29 -2.82 11.63
CA ARG A 93 -1.07 -4.17 11.19
C ARG A 93 -2.03 -4.55 10.08
N ILE A 94 -3.28 -4.12 10.20
CA ILE A 94 -4.25 -4.40 9.16
C ILE A 94 -3.80 -3.79 7.82
N LEU A 95 -3.34 -2.54 7.85
CA LEU A 95 -2.91 -1.89 6.62
C LEU A 95 -1.67 -2.54 6.03
N ASN A 96 -0.72 -2.91 6.88
CA ASN A 96 0.48 -3.61 6.42
C ASN A 96 0.13 -4.95 5.81
N GLU A 97 -0.69 -5.73 6.50
CA GLU A 97 -1.06 -7.03 6.00
C GLU A 97 -1.88 -6.95 4.72
N LEU A 98 -2.72 -5.94 4.64
CA LEU A 98 -3.51 -5.74 3.44
C LEU A 98 -2.58 -5.52 2.24
N ALA A 99 -1.59 -4.66 2.40
CA ALA A 99 -0.68 -4.37 1.30
C ALA A 99 0.16 -5.60 0.95
N PHE A 100 0.73 -6.26 1.96
CA PHE A 100 1.57 -7.42 1.66
C PHE A 100 0.77 -8.55 1.03
N SER A 101 -0.43 -8.82 1.51
CA SER A 101 -1.21 -9.91 0.96
C SER A 101 -1.78 -9.57 -0.41
N SER A 102 -1.76 -8.30 -0.79
CA SER A 102 -2.26 -7.88 -2.08
C SER A 102 -1.16 -7.76 -3.13
N GLY A 103 0.09 -8.03 -2.76
CA GLY A 103 1.16 -8.04 -3.75
C GLY A 103 2.36 -7.17 -3.46
N ALA A 104 2.36 -6.45 -2.35
CA ALA A 104 3.49 -5.59 -2.05
C ALA A 104 4.63 -6.38 -1.44
N ILE A 105 5.86 -5.98 -1.74
CA ILE A 105 7.02 -6.58 -1.11
C ILE A 105 7.66 -5.59 -0.13
N LYS A 106 7.27 -4.32 -0.19
CA LYS A 106 7.71 -3.32 0.77
C LYS A 106 6.53 -2.43 1.04
N VAL A 107 6.31 -2.07 2.28
CA VAL A 107 5.19 -1.22 2.66
C VAL A 107 5.67 -0.15 3.63
N ALA A 108 5.36 1.11 3.33
CA ALA A 108 5.60 2.20 4.25
C ALA A 108 4.24 2.76 4.61
N LEU A 109 3.99 2.96 5.90
CA LEU A 109 2.76 3.61 6.33
C LEU A 109 3.02 5.09 6.49
N HIS A 110 2.07 5.90 6.09
CA HIS A 110 2.17 7.34 6.24
C HIS A 110 0.89 7.89 6.82
N ILE A 111 1.02 8.76 7.78
CA ILE A 111 -0.11 9.46 8.40
C ILE A 111 0.19 10.93 8.25
N GLY A 112 -0.81 11.70 7.90
CA GLY A 112 -0.63 13.13 7.82
C GLY A 112 -0.97 13.67 6.45
N GLU A 113 -0.22 14.67 6.02
CA GLU A 113 -0.55 15.33 4.78
C GLU A 113 -0.28 14.48 3.55
N THR A 114 -1.04 14.75 2.51
CA THR A 114 -0.86 14.06 1.26
C THR A 114 0.54 14.28 0.73
N LEU A 115 1.16 13.23 0.25
CA LEU A 115 2.52 13.29 -0.22
C LEU A 115 2.56 13.61 -1.71
N THR A 116 3.62 14.32 -2.12
CA THR A 116 3.89 14.47 -3.53
C THR A 116 4.49 13.16 -4.00
N ALA A 117 4.55 12.96 -5.31
CA ALA A 117 5.12 11.74 -5.84
C ALA A 117 6.56 11.57 -5.38
N GLU A 118 7.31 12.67 -5.34
CA GLU A 118 8.69 12.60 -4.91
C GLU A 118 8.81 12.22 -3.45
N ALA A 119 7.98 12.81 -2.59
CA ALA A 119 8.02 12.48 -1.17
C ALA A 119 7.62 11.02 -0.94
N ALA A 120 6.65 10.52 -1.70
CA ALA A 120 6.24 9.13 -1.58
C ALA A 120 7.38 8.21 -2.00
N ARG A 121 8.09 8.55 -3.08
CA ARG A 121 9.23 7.74 -3.50
C ARG A 121 10.30 7.71 -2.43
N HIS A 122 10.53 8.85 -1.76
CA HIS A 122 11.51 8.90 -0.69
C HIS A 122 11.11 7.98 0.46
N LYS A 123 9.82 7.93 0.78
CA LYS A 123 9.37 7.05 1.84
C LYS A 123 9.70 5.60 1.53
N ILE A 124 9.51 5.20 0.29
CA ILE A 124 9.81 3.84 -0.09
C ILE A 124 11.31 3.59 -0.06
N ASN A 125 12.08 4.54 -0.56
CA ASN A 125 13.52 4.37 -0.61
C ASN A 125 14.16 4.34 0.77
N ASP A 126 13.53 4.97 1.74
CA ASP A 126 14.08 4.96 3.09
C ASP A 126 13.79 3.66 3.82
N LEU A 127 12.94 2.80 3.26
CA LEU A 127 12.68 1.53 3.90
C LEU A 127 13.87 0.62 3.71
N LYS A 128 14.26 -0.06 4.78
CA LYS A 128 15.31 -1.02 4.65
C LYS A 128 14.71 -2.38 4.68
N PHE A 129 15.35 -3.29 4.01
CA PHE A 129 14.81 -4.63 4.00
C PHE A 129 14.95 -5.19 5.39
N PRO A 130 13.99 -5.93 5.75
CA PRO A 130 13.94 -6.50 7.05
C PRO A 130 15.06 -7.39 7.44
N ILE A 131 15.91 -7.64 6.58
CA ILE A 131 16.93 -8.43 6.93
C ILE A 131 17.56 -7.99 8.11
N LEU A 132 17.38 -6.90 8.37
CA LEU A 132 17.99 -6.42 9.45
C LEU A 132 17.43 -6.82 10.62
N MET A 133 17.06 -7.30 10.71
CA MET A 133 16.59 -7.48 11.68
C MET A 133 16.80 -8.06 12.60
N HIS A 134 17.13 -8.17 13.00
CA HIS A 134 17.35 -8.73 13.71
C HIS A 134 17.35 -8.28 14.78
N LYS A 135 17.22 -7.98 15.33
CA LYS A 135 17.26 -7.57 16.25
C LYS A 135 16.40 -7.47 16.89
N CYS A 136 16.03 -7.88 17.41
CA CYS A 136 15.28 -7.90 17.91
C CYS A 136 15.32 -7.78 18.73
N GLY A 137 15.45 -7.69 19.15
CA GLY A 137 15.27 -7.72 19.78
C GLY A 137 15.78 -7.64 20.31
N HIS A 138 16.11 -7.65 20.36
CA HIS A 138 16.32 -7.78 20.85
C HIS A 138 16.38 -7.62 21.06
#